data_70aa861debb45dd5030ab3dcbac204be
#
_entry.id   70aa861debb45dd5030ab3dcbac204be
#
_cell.length_a   1.000
_cell.length_b   1.000
_cell.length_c   1.000
_cell.angle_alpha   90.00
_cell.angle_beta   90.00
_cell.angle_gamma   90.00
#
_symmetry.space_group_name_H-M   'P 1'
#
loop_
_entity.id
_entity.type
_entity.pdbx_description
1 polymer ?
#
loop_
_entity_poly.entity_id
_entity_poly.type
_entity_poly.pdbx_seq_one_letter_code
_entity_poly.pdbx_strand_id
1 'polypeptide(L)'
;MIFISNIIRIKRISIIALFITLFFLGYDYYQTSQPNILGDEPDEPYITISGKKPIDSYLEVWTHFWVTGDECEAYSYDLFGQKAHQGGKISQKITHDFAKDGSNFEFRIPYQTYKSSQNCIVELRDFSIQAHNDFDSVGFAQLRFSPAGREYYNREVDLNSLITADNCNSDIFKSIRKEWAGAIGCHFYVDGKKKTKDEEFNAYTIYYDFSKFNNDTVIHYDILAGENYRSEPLSSEQKTAVISAGN
;
A
#
# COMPACT_ATOMS: atom_id res chain seq x y z
N MET A 1 -54.68 28.84 3.68
CA MET A 1 -54.55 27.36 3.73
C MET A 1 -53.46 26.78 2.82
N ILE A 2 -53.15 27.36 1.65
CA ILE A 2 -52.15 26.90 0.66
C ILE A 2 -50.70 27.03 1.18
N PHE A 3 -50.37 28.04 1.97
CA PHE A 3 -49.03 28.31 2.47
C PHE A 3 -48.52 27.24 3.48
N ILE A 4 -49.38 26.73 4.34
CA ILE A 4 -49.01 25.71 5.35
C ILE A 4 -48.78 24.36 4.68
N SER A 5 -49.52 24.01 3.63
CA SER A 5 -49.34 22.78 2.86
C SER A 5 -47.95 22.73 2.17
N ASN A 6 -47.49 23.85 1.62
CA ASN A 6 -46.21 23.94 0.97
C ASN A 6 -45.03 23.79 1.95
N ILE A 7 -45.11 24.36 3.15
CA ILE A 7 -44.07 24.23 4.19
C ILE A 7 -43.92 22.76 4.65
N ILE A 8 -45.04 22.07 4.83
CA ILE A 8 -45.05 20.65 5.21
C ILE A 8 -44.45 19.79 4.12
N ARG A 9 -44.76 20.11 2.85
CA ARG A 9 -44.21 19.39 1.70
C ARG A 9 -42.70 19.57 1.55
N ILE A 10 -42.21 20.79 1.73
CA ILE A 10 -40.76 21.10 1.69
C ILE A 10 -40.03 20.39 2.83
N LYS A 11 -40.54 20.41 4.06
CA LYS A 11 -39.93 19.68 5.18
C LYS A 11 -39.85 18.17 4.93
N ARG A 12 -40.91 17.57 4.37
CA ARG A 12 -40.88 16.13 4.03
C ARG A 12 -39.83 15.80 2.95
N ILE A 13 -39.72 16.63 1.91
CA ILE A 13 -38.72 16.45 0.85
C ILE A 13 -37.29 16.57 1.44
N SER A 14 -37.05 17.55 2.31
CA SER A 14 -35.74 17.73 2.94
C SER A 14 -35.37 16.55 3.85
N ILE A 15 -36.32 15.98 4.58
CA ILE A 15 -36.09 14.80 5.43
C ILE A 15 -35.77 13.59 4.55
N ILE A 16 -36.49 13.37 3.47
CA ILE A 16 -36.22 12.26 2.55
C ILE A 16 -34.84 12.41 1.90
N ALA A 17 -34.48 13.62 1.45
CA ALA A 17 -33.18 13.90 0.88
C ALA A 17 -32.04 13.64 1.90
N LEU A 18 -32.24 14.04 3.18
CA LEU A 18 -31.29 13.75 4.25
C LEU A 18 -31.09 12.24 4.46
N PHE A 19 -32.17 11.46 4.51
CA PHE A 19 -32.08 10.00 4.65
C PHE A 19 -31.37 9.34 3.48
N ILE A 20 -31.63 9.79 2.26
CA ILE A 20 -30.96 9.29 1.05
C ILE A 20 -29.46 9.59 1.13
N THR A 21 -29.08 10.81 1.50
CA THR A 21 -27.66 11.18 1.66
C THR A 21 -26.96 10.35 2.74
N LEU A 22 -27.59 10.18 3.90
CA LEU A 22 -27.03 9.35 4.99
C LEU A 22 -26.93 7.89 4.59
N PHE A 23 -27.89 7.37 3.81
CA PHE A 23 -27.83 6.01 3.29
C PHE A 23 -26.64 5.82 2.34
N PHE A 24 -26.42 6.75 1.40
CA PHE A 24 -25.27 6.66 0.49
C PHE A 24 -23.94 6.81 1.21
N LEU A 25 -23.81 7.73 2.15
CA LEU A 25 -22.60 7.87 2.96
C LEU A 25 -22.34 6.63 3.82
N GLY A 26 -23.38 6.06 4.43
CA GLY A 26 -23.27 4.84 5.21
C GLY A 26 -22.93 3.63 4.36
N TYR A 27 -23.49 3.53 3.16
CA TYR A 27 -23.17 2.47 2.21
C TYR A 27 -21.72 2.57 1.71
N ASP A 28 -21.28 3.76 1.34
CA ASP A 28 -19.89 4.00 0.91
C ASP A 28 -18.89 3.67 2.03
N TYR A 29 -19.15 4.13 3.25
CA TYR A 29 -18.36 3.78 4.43
C TYR A 29 -18.33 2.26 4.67
N TYR A 30 -19.47 1.58 4.55
CA TYR A 30 -19.54 0.13 4.71
C TYR A 30 -18.68 -0.58 3.66
N GLN A 31 -18.80 -0.22 2.39
CA GLN A 31 -18.01 -0.83 1.31
C GLN A 31 -16.51 -0.61 1.50
N THR A 32 -16.09 0.60 1.88
CA THR A 32 -14.68 0.92 2.11
C THR A 32 -14.11 0.28 3.38
N SER A 33 -14.96 -0.12 4.33
CA SER A 33 -14.54 -0.80 5.56
C SER A 33 -14.41 -2.32 5.42
N GLN A 34 -14.91 -2.90 4.31
CA GLN A 34 -14.76 -4.35 4.09
C GLN A 34 -13.31 -4.69 3.76
N PRO A 35 -12.78 -5.81 4.27
CA PRO A 35 -11.47 -6.27 3.89
C PRO A 35 -11.45 -6.58 2.39
N ASN A 36 -10.38 -6.18 1.73
CA ASN A 36 -10.14 -6.55 0.35
C ASN A 36 -9.52 -7.95 0.33
N ILE A 37 -10.37 -8.95 0.19
CA ILE A 37 -9.97 -10.36 0.10
C ILE A 37 -9.74 -10.68 -1.37
N LEU A 38 -8.53 -11.15 -1.67
CA LEU A 38 -8.14 -11.61 -2.99
C LEU A 38 -7.46 -12.97 -2.86
N GLY A 39 -7.78 -13.90 -3.77
CA GLY A 39 -7.16 -15.22 -3.80
C GLY A 39 -7.72 -16.18 -2.74
N ASP A 40 -8.92 -15.98 -2.24
CA ASP A 40 -9.67 -16.93 -1.43
C ASP A 40 -10.49 -17.90 -2.28
N GLU A 41 -10.79 -17.53 -3.53
CA GLU A 41 -11.44 -18.39 -4.51
C GLU A 41 -10.40 -19.21 -5.30
N PRO A 42 -10.65 -20.49 -5.58
CA PRO A 42 -9.68 -21.37 -6.25
C PRO A 42 -9.22 -20.90 -7.63
N ASP A 43 -10.07 -20.15 -8.32
CA ASP A 43 -9.85 -19.74 -9.71
C ASP A 43 -9.24 -18.33 -9.85
N GLU A 44 -9.03 -17.62 -8.75
CA GLU A 44 -8.42 -16.30 -8.79
C GLU A 44 -6.90 -16.38 -9.05
N PRO A 45 -6.41 -15.73 -10.12
CA PRO A 45 -4.98 -15.68 -10.41
C PRO A 45 -4.27 -14.66 -9.50
N TYR A 46 -3.37 -15.13 -8.67
CA TYR A 46 -2.56 -14.27 -7.78
C TYR A 46 -1.13 -14.81 -7.63
N ILE A 47 -0.22 -13.91 -7.28
CA ILE A 47 1.08 -14.25 -6.71
C ILE A 47 1.03 -14.06 -5.20
N THR A 48 1.82 -14.80 -4.48
CA THR A 48 1.93 -14.70 -3.02
C THR A 48 3.17 -13.89 -2.64
N ILE A 49 3.02 -12.97 -1.67
CA ILE A 49 4.15 -12.40 -0.94
C ILE A 49 4.02 -12.88 0.50
N SER A 50 5.06 -13.53 0.99
CA SER A 50 5.07 -14.05 2.36
C SER A 50 6.42 -13.85 3.03
N GLY A 51 6.41 -13.84 4.36
CA GLY A 51 7.64 -13.70 5.12
C GLY A 51 7.40 -13.43 6.59
N LYS A 52 8.45 -12.97 7.26
CA LYS A 52 8.45 -12.61 8.68
C LYS A 52 8.39 -11.11 8.86
N LYS A 53 7.81 -10.70 9.99
CA LYS A 53 7.79 -9.31 10.42
C LYS A 53 7.92 -9.23 11.94
N PRO A 54 8.34 -8.09 12.50
CA PRO A 54 8.23 -7.86 13.95
C PRO A 54 6.77 -8.01 14.40
N ILE A 55 6.55 -8.69 15.53
CA ILE A 55 5.21 -9.07 16.02
C ILE A 55 4.32 -7.85 16.31
N ASP A 56 4.92 -6.72 16.63
CA ASP A 56 4.30 -5.45 16.95
C ASP A 56 4.24 -4.48 15.76
N SER A 57 4.43 -5.00 14.55
CA SER A 57 4.24 -4.27 13.31
C SER A 57 3.04 -4.78 12.53
N TYR A 58 2.43 -3.88 11.76
CA TYR A 58 1.45 -4.21 10.73
C TYR A 58 1.98 -3.83 9.35
N LEU A 59 1.43 -4.43 8.31
CA LEU A 59 1.87 -4.19 6.95
C LEU A 59 0.80 -3.48 6.14
N GLU A 60 1.24 -2.56 5.30
CA GLU A 60 0.43 -1.97 4.24
C GLU A 60 0.92 -2.47 2.88
N VAL A 61 -0.01 -3.02 2.11
CA VAL A 61 0.24 -3.49 0.75
C VAL A 61 -0.60 -2.68 -0.22
N TRP A 62 0.08 -2.09 -1.20
CA TRP A 62 -0.55 -1.30 -2.26
C TRP A 62 -0.24 -1.90 -3.61
N THR A 63 -1.25 -2.06 -4.44
CA THR A 63 -1.16 -2.44 -5.84
C THR A 63 -1.59 -1.28 -6.72
N HIS A 64 -0.86 -1.07 -7.79
CA HIS A 64 -1.14 -0.04 -8.77
C HIS A 64 -1.35 -0.68 -10.14
N PHE A 65 -2.39 -0.26 -10.82
CA PHE A 65 -2.76 -0.80 -12.12
C PHE A 65 -2.80 0.31 -13.18
N TRP A 66 -2.38 -0.03 -14.38
CA TRP A 66 -2.76 0.72 -15.56
C TRP A 66 -4.18 0.34 -15.95
N VAL A 67 -4.95 1.33 -16.38
CA VAL A 67 -6.28 1.11 -16.92
C VAL A 67 -6.37 1.72 -18.31
N THR A 68 -6.99 0.97 -19.23
CA THR A 68 -7.22 1.38 -20.62
C THR A 68 -8.65 1.10 -21.00
N GLY A 69 -9.26 2.04 -21.72
CA GLY A 69 -10.64 1.93 -22.21
C GLY A 69 -11.56 3.06 -21.76
N ASP A 70 -12.62 3.25 -22.51
CA ASP A 70 -13.55 4.38 -22.39
C ASP A 70 -14.23 4.50 -21.02
N GLU A 71 -14.38 3.39 -20.30
CA GLU A 71 -15.09 3.37 -19.02
C GLU A 71 -14.18 3.64 -17.82
N CYS A 72 -12.86 3.57 -17.99
CA CYS A 72 -11.91 3.73 -16.87
C CYS A 72 -10.74 4.67 -17.14
N GLU A 73 -10.50 5.07 -18.39
CA GLU A 73 -9.46 6.04 -18.69
C GLU A 73 -9.90 7.47 -18.39
N ALA A 74 -8.94 8.27 -17.91
CA ALA A 74 -9.07 9.71 -17.96
C ALA A 74 -9.07 10.19 -19.41
N TYR A 75 -9.87 11.20 -19.70
CA TYR A 75 -9.90 11.81 -21.02
C TYR A 75 -9.95 13.34 -20.91
N SER A 76 -9.49 14.00 -21.97
CA SER A 76 -9.66 15.44 -22.20
C SER A 76 -10.23 15.66 -23.60
N TYR A 77 -10.67 16.86 -23.87
CA TYR A 77 -11.02 17.27 -25.24
C TYR A 77 -9.89 18.11 -25.80
N ASP A 78 -9.54 17.85 -27.05
CA ASP A 78 -8.59 18.69 -27.77
C ASP A 78 -9.25 20.03 -28.20
N LEU A 79 -8.46 20.90 -28.85
CA LEU A 79 -8.94 22.20 -29.35
C LEU A 79 -10.07 22.09 -30.39
N PHE A 80 -10.26 20.92 -30.99
CA PHE A 80 -11.30 20.63 -31.98
C PHE A 80 -12.50 19.89 -31.37
N GLY A 81 -12.51 19.69 -30.04
CA GLY A 81 -13.56 18.98 -29.32
C GLY A 81 -13.51 17.47 -29.49
N GLN A 82 -12.40 16.90 -29.96
CA GLN A 82 -12.21 15.46 -30.05
C GLN A 82 -11.76 14.91 -28.71
N LYS A 83 -12.34 13.75 -28.33
CA LYS A 83 -11.99 13.05 -27.09
C LYS A 83 -10.60 12.44 -27.23
N ALA A 84 -9.68 12.88 -26.37
CA ALA A 84 -8.33 12.35 -26.26
C ALA A 84 -8.23 11.48 -25.00
N HIS A 85 -7.96 10.20 -25.17
CA HIS A 85 -7.71 9.28 -24.06
C HIS A 85 -6.30 9.50 -23.50
N GLN A 86 -6.18 9.58 -22.19
CA GLN A 86 -4.91 9.87 -21.50
C GLN A 86 -4.38 8.68 -20.72
N GLY A 87 -5.06 7.52 -20.79
CA GLY A 87 -4.81 6.41 -19.88
C GLY A 87 -5.24 6.76 -18.46
N GLY A 88 -5.18 5.78 -17.58
CA GLY A 88 -5.53 5.97 -16.18
C GLY A 88 -4.73 5.06 -15.28
N LYS A 89 -4.79 5.38 -13.98
CA LYS A 89 -4.19 4.59 -12.92
C LYS A 89 -5.21 4.41 -11.82
N ILE A 90 -5.30 3.21 -11.32
CA ILE A 90 -6.04 2.92 -10.08
C ILE A 90 -5.07 2.33 -9.05
N SER A 91 -5.34 2.60 -7.78
CA SER A 91 -4.57 2.05 -6.67
C SER A 91 -5.52 1.31 -5.76
N GLN A 92 -5.11 0.14 -5.32
CA GLN A 92 -5.88 -0.71 -4.43
C GLN A 92 -5.02 -1.08 -3.24
N LYS A 93 -5.56 -0.90 -2.03
CA LYS A 93 -4.94 -1.40 -0.81
C LYS A 93 -5.40 -2.82 -0.57
N ILE A 94 -4.45 -3.75 -0.44
CA ILE A 94 -4.73 -5.14 -0.04
C ILE A 94 -4.73 -5.16 1.48
N THR A 95 -5.86 -5.54 2.07
CA THR A 95 -6.07 -5.44 3.53
C THR A 95 -6.14 -6.80 4.22
N HIS A 96 -6.29 -7.89 3.47
CA HIS A 96 -6.39 -9.23 4.04
C HIS A 96 -5.02 -9.91 4.11
N ASP A 97 -4.58 -10.20 5.33
CA ASP A 97 -3.40 -11.00 5.62
C ASP A 97 -3.84 -12.45 5.92
N PHE A 98 -3.40 -13.40 5.09
CA PHE A 98 -3.73 -14.81 5.22
C PHE A 98 -2.90 -15.54 6.28
N ALA A 99 -1.83 -14.91 6.82
CA ALA A 99 -1.07 -15.49 7.91
C ALA A 99 -1.89 -15.55 9.21
N LYS A 100 -1.69 -16.63 9.97
CA LYS A 100 -2.46 -16.88 11.20
C LYS A 100 -1.79 -16.38 12.46
N ASP A 101 -0.53 -15.97 12.38
CA ASP A 101 0.24 -15.49 13.53
C ASP A 101 0.78 -14.09 13.30
N GLY A 102 1.06 -13.39 14.41
CA GLY A 102 1.49 -12.00 14.35
C GLY A 102 2.94 -11.78 13.86
N SER A 103 3.74 -12.83 13.73
CA SER A 103 5.15 -12.79 13.33
C SER A 103 5.41 -13.13 11.86
N ASN A 104 4.40 -13.66 11.17
CA ASN A 104 4.43 -13.92 9.74
C ASN A 104 3.37 -13.08 9.02
N PHE A 105 3.46 -13.04 7.70
CA PHE A 105 2.46 -12.44 6.84
C PHE A 105 2.33 -13.21 5.53
N GLU A 106 1.17 -13.14 4.91
CA GLU A 106 0.88 -13.65 3.58
C GLU A 106 -0.15 -12.75 2.89
N PHE A 107 0.26 -12.10 1.81
CA PHE A 107 -0.63 -11.33 0.97
C PHE A 107 -0.68 -11.91 -0.44
N ARG A 108 -1.84 -11.78 -1.08
CA ARG A 108 -2.10 -12.28 -2.43
C ARG A 108 -2.35 -11.12 -3.37
N ILE A 109 -1.60 -11.06 -4.44
CA ILE A 109 -1.55 -9.93 -5.37
C ILE A 109 -2.05 -10.38 -6.74
N PRO A 110 -3.09 -9.75 -7.32
CA PRO A 110 -3.54 -10.05 -8.67
C PRO A 110 -2.47 -9.63 -9.68
N TYR A 111 -2.07 -10.53 -10.54
CA TYR A 111 -1.01 -10.26 -11.52
C TYR A 111 -1.48 -10.29 -12.97
N GLN A 112 -2.61 -10.89 -13.25
CA GLN A 112 -3.11 -11.00 -14.61
C GLN A 112 -3.90 -9.76 -15.03
N THR A 113 -3.80 -9.46 -16.31
CA THR A 113 -4.66 -8.48 -16.95
C THR A 113 -6.11 -8.98 -16.93
N TYR A 114 -7.03 -8.18 -16.48
CA TYR A 114 -8.43 -8.52 -16.43
C TYR A 114 -9.32 -7.39 -17.00
N LYS A 115 -10.54 -7.75 -17.37
CA LYS A 115 -11.55 -6.79 -17.78
C LYS A 115 -12.42 -6.44 -16.58
N SER A 116 -12.39 -5.19 -16.18
CA SER A 116 -13.29 -4.66 -15.14
C SER A 116 -14.71 -4.41 -15.69
N SER A 117 -14.81 -4.12 -17.00
CA SER A 117 -16.05 -3.95 -17.73
C SER A 117 -15.82 -4.24 -19.22
N GLN A 118 -16.83 -4.07 -20.08
CA GLN A 118 -16.68 -4.30 -21.53
C GLN A 118 -15.57 -3.43 -22.15
N ASN A 119 -15.41 -2.20 -21.65
CA ASN A 119 -14.47 -1.21 -22.19
C ASN A 119 -13.43 -0.74 -21.15
N CYS A 120 -13.06 -1.59 -20.19
CA CYS A 120 -12.03 -1.30 -19.22
C CYS A 120 -11.10 -2.50 -19.01
N ILE A 121 -9.86 -2.36 -19.41
CA ILE A 121 -8.78 -3.33 -19.19
C ILE A 121 -7.90 -2.84 -18.05
N VAL A 122 -7.58 -3.72 -17.12
CA VAL A 122 -6.77 -3.45 -15.93
C VAL A 122 -5.54 -4.35 -15.97
N GLU A 123 -4.35 -3.76 -15.89
CA GLU A 123 -3.07 -4.43 -15.94
C GLU A 123 -2.20 -4.03 -14.75
N LEU A 124 -1.57 -5.00 -14.06
CA LEU A 124 -0.67 -4.73 -12.94
C LEU A 124 0.53 -3.90 -13.41
N ARG A 125 0.70 -2.73 -12.80
CA ARG A 125 1.79 -1.82 -13.05
C ARG A 125 2.97 -2.03 -12.10
N ASP A 126 2.69 -1.96 -10.82
CA ASP A 126 3.65 -2.13 -9.72
C ASP A 126 2.89 -2.40 -8.42
N PHE A 127 3.60 -2.85 -7.41
CA PHE A 127 3.05 -2.99 -6.07
C PHE A 127 4.12 -2.74 -5.01
N SER A 128 3.70 -2.50 -3.78
CA SER A 128 4.61 -2.27 -2.66
C SER A 128 4.06 -2.84 -1.37
N ILE A 129 4.98 -3.20 -0.49
CA ILE A 129 4.70 -3.61 0.88
C ILE A 129 5.54 -2.76 1.82
N GLN A 130 4.96 -2.30 2.92
CA GLN A 130 5.62 -1.44 3.90
C GLN A 130 5.17 -1.80 5.32
N ALA A 131 6.11 -1.83 6.24
CA ALA A 131 5.83 -2.05 7.65
C ALA A 131 5.58 -0.72 8.38
N HIS A 132 4.72 -0.78 9.39
CA HIS A 132 4.39 0.32 10.30
C HIS A 132 4.33 -0.16 11.73
N ASN A 133 4.64 0.71 12.67
CA ASN A 133 4.36 0.53 14.09
C ASN A 133 4.09 1.90 14.76
N ASP A 134 3.86 1.90 16.06
CA ASP A 134 3.51 3.14 16.77
C ASP A 134 4.70 4.10 16.94
N PHE A 135 5.94 3.63 16.82
CA PHE A 135 7.13 4.48 16.87
C PHE A 135 7.38 5.20 15.55
N ASP A 136 7.25 4.50 14.43
CA ASP A 136 7.56 5.03 13.10
C ASP A 136 6.34 5.74 12.47
N SER A 137 6.45 7.05 12.28
CA SER A 137 5.39 7.89 11.72
C SER A 137 5.28 7.84 10.19
N VAL A 138 6.25 7.25 9.49
CA VAL A 138 6.33 7.26 8.01
C VAL A 138 6.35 5.87 7.39
N GLY A 139 6.46 4.83 8.20
CA GLY A 139 6.65 3.46 7.77
C GLY A 139 8.10 3.12 7.46
N PHE A 140 8.42 1.84 7.50
CA PHE A 140 9.78 1.30 7.32
C PHE A 140 9.78 0.04 6.46
N ALA A 141 10.96 -0.42 6.09
CA ALA A 141 11.16 -1.62 5.30
C ALA A 141 10.26 -1.66 4.05
N GLN A 142 10.07 -0.51 3.38
CA GLN A 142 9.26 -0.45 2.18
C GLN A 142 9.96 -1.17 1.03
N LEU A 143 9.35 -2.22 0.51
CA LEU A 143 9.78 -2.90 -0.68
C LEU A 143 8.83 -2.58 -1.83
N ARG A 144 9.38 -2.06 -2.93
CA ARG A 144 8.64 -1.72 -4.15
C ARG A 144 9.01 -2.72 -5.23
N PHE A 145 7.99 -3.25 -5.89
CA PHE A 145 8.12 -4.22 -6.96
C PHE A 145 7.71 -3.56 -8.28
N SER A 146 8.63 -3.48 -9.20
CA SER A 146 8.42 -2.85 -10.50
C SER A 146 8.78 -3.80 -11.63
N PRO A 147 8.13 -3.69 -12.80
CA PRO A 147 8.50 -4.51 -13.93
C PRO A 147 9.92 -4.19 -14.41
N ALA A 148 10.69 -5.22 -14.72
CA ALA A 148 11.96 -5.07 -15.39
C ALA A 148 11.73 -4.51 -16.80
N GLY A 149 12.49 -3.48 -17.18
CA GLY A 149 12.40 -2.84 -18.48
C GLY A 149 13.79 -2.59 -19.07
N ARG A 150 13.84 -1.93 -20.23
CA ARG A 150 15.10 -1.69 -20.96
C ARG A 150 16.22 -1.10 -20.09
N GLU A 151 15.87 -0.20 -19.16
CA GLU A 151 16.84 0.45 -18.28
C GLU A 151 17.22 -0.40 -17.06
N TYR A 152 16.40 -1.40 -16.72
CA TYR A 152 16.53 -2.20 -15.49
C TYR A 152 16.68 -3.70 -15.76
N TYR A 153 16.82 -4.11 -17.04
CA TYR A 153 16.93 -5.51 -17.42
C TYR A 153 18.07 -6.24 -16.71
N ASN A 154 19.21 -5.59 -16.55
CA ASN A 154 20.37 -6.13 -15.84
C ASN A 154 20.26 -6.06 -14.31
N ARG A 155 19.17 -5.54 -13.78
CA ARG A 155 18.84 -5.48 -12.34
C ARG A 155 17.70 -6.41 -11.96
N GLU A 156 17.22 -7.22 -12.91
CA GLU A 156 16.18 -8.22 -12.63
C GLU A 156 16.66 -9.18 -11.55
N VAL A 157 15.77 -9.47 -10.61
CA VAL A 157 15.98 -10.41 -9.52
C VAL A 157 15.24 -11.71 -9.84
N ASP A 158 15.81 -12.85 -9.49
CA ASP A 158 15.15 -14.14 -9.63
C ASP A 158 13.93 -14.22 -8.72
N LEU A 159 12.84 -14.81 -9.20
CA LEU A 159 11.58 -14.93 -8.45
C LEU A 159 11.73 -15.75 -7.15
N ASN A 160 12.71 -16.65 -7.11
CA ASN A 160 12.97 -17.49 -5.95
C ASN A 160 13.97 -16.86 -4.96
N SER A 161 14.45 -15.64 -5.23
CA SER A 161 15.38 -14.97 -4.34
C SER A 161 14.73 -14.63 -3.01
N LEU A 162 15.46 -14.84 -1.91
CA LEU A 162 15.08 -14.36 -0.59
C LEU A 162 15.46 -12.89 -0.45
N ILE A 163 14.46 -12.06 -0.17
CA ILE A 163 14.65 -10.64 0.10
C ILE A 163 14.55 -10.43 1.59
N THR A 164 15.45 -9.63 2.14
CA THR A 164 15.43 -9.33 3.57
C THR A 164 15.65 -7.84 3.80
N ALA A 165 14.76 -7.21 4.57
CA ALA A 165 15.05 -5.96 5.25
C ALA A 165 15.56 -6.32 6.64
N ASP A 166 16.85 -6.17 6.87
CA ASP A 166 17.52 -6.63 8.08
C ASP A 166 18.06 -5.47 8.90
N ASN A 167 18.27 -5.73 10.19
CA ASN A 167 18.81 -4.76 11.12
C ASN A 167 18.02 -3.45 11.13
N CYS A 168 16.68 -3.58 11.18
CA CYS A 168 15.78 -2.44 11.25
C CYS A 168 15.94 -1.75 12.61
N ASN A 169 16.53 -0.57 12.63
CA ASN A 169 16.82 0.19 13.84
C ASN A 169 16.11 1.54 13.87
N SER A 170 15.80 1.99 15.07
CA SER A 170 15.01 3.20 15.32
C SER A 170 15.90 4.41 15.54
N ASP A 171 15.63 5.46 14.78
CA ASP A 171 16.22 6.77 14.94
C ASP A 171 15.20 7.79 15.45
N ILE A 172 15.71 8.84 16.13
CA ILE A 172 14.90 9.93 16.65
C ILE A 172 15.44 11.23 16.05
N PHE A 173 14.57 11.94 15.31
CA PHE A 173 14.92 13.24 14.75
C PHE A 173 13.88 14.30 15.10
N LYS A 174 14.32 15.55 15.13
CA LYS A 174 13.45 16.69 15.36
C LYS A 174 12.77 17.09 14.06
N SER A 175 11.44 17.06 14.02
CA SER A 175 10.69 17.49 12.85
C SER A 175 10.76 19.02 12.67
N ILE A 176 10.42 19.48 11.45
CA ILE A 176 10.32 20.93 11.11
C ILE A 176 9.30 21.64 12.03
N ARG A 177 8.30 20.92 12.55
CA ARG A 177 7.30 21.43 13.49
C ARG A 177 7.77 21.45 14.95
N LYS A 178 9.02 21.18 15.21
CA LYS A 178 9.60 21.04 16.56
C LYS A 178 9.04 19.86 17.37
N GLU A 179 8.37 18.95 16.75
CA GLU A 179 7.91 17.68 17.33
C GLU A 179 8.98 16.61 17.11
N TRP A 180 9.07 15.68 18.05
CA TRP A 180 9.93 14.53 17.88
C TRP A 180 9.24 13.49 17.01
N ALA A 181 9.93 13.01 16.00
CA ALA A 181 9.47 11.95 15.12
C ALA A 181 10.43 10.76 15.22
N GLY A 182 9.85 9.56 15.15
CA GLY A 182 10.58 8.31 15.01
C GLY A 182 10.75 7.96 13.54
N ALA A 183 11.88 7.35 13.21
CA ALA A 183 12.13 6.69 11.95
C ALA A 183 12.81 5.35 12.18
N ILE A 184 12.53 4.38 11.31
CA ILE A 184 13.20 3.07 11.32
C ILE A 184 13.87 2.90 9.96
N GLY A 185 15.18 2.69 9.97
CA GLY A 185 15.98 2.38 8.80
C GLY A 185 16.38 0.90 8.81
N CYS A 186 16.38 0.28 7.63
CA CYS A 186 16.78 -1.12 7.44
C CYS A 186 17.84 -1.24 6.34
N HIS A 187 18.63 -2.31 6.39
CA HIS A 187 19.48 -2.72 5.29
C HIS A 187 18.79 -3.78 4.45
N PHE A 188 18.78 -3.59 3.13
CA PHE A 188 18.15 -4.56 2.21
C PHE A 188 19.18 -5.51 1.63
N TYR A 189 18.80 -6.78 1.60
CA TYR A 189 19.59 -7.88 1.04
C TYR A 189 18.77 -8.66 0.01
N VAL A 190 19.43 -9.21 -0.97
CA VAL A 190 18.89 -10.21 -1.90
C VAL A 190 19.86 -11.38 -1.90
N ASP A 191 19.40 -12.56 -1.52
CA ASP A 191 20.21 -13.77 -1.34
C ASP A 191 21.45 -13.53 -0.48
N GLY A 192 21.25 -12.83 0.64
CA GLY A 192 22.30 -12.48 1.58
C GLY A 192 23.29 -11.41 1.12
N LYS A 193 23.14 -10.87 -0.11
CA LYS A 193 23.99 -9.80 -0.62
C LYS A 193 23.36 -8.43 -0.34
N LYS A 194 24.06 -7.60 0.42
CA LYS A 194 23.61 -6.23 0.75
C LYS A 194 23.43 -5.40 -0.53
N LYS A 195 22.28 -4.76 -0.67
CA LYS A 195 21.89 -3.92 -1.81
C LYS A 195 21.90 -2.43 -1.49
N THR A 196 21.67 -2.06 -0.24
CA THR A 196 21.79 -0.68 0.21
C THR A 196 23.25 -0.34 0.54
N LYS A 197 23.59 0.95 0.49
CA LYS A 197 24.88 1.45 0.94
C LYS A 197 25.05 1.28 2.45
N ASP A 198 26.08 1.87 3.03
CA ASP A 198 26.34 1.78 4.48
C ASP A 198 25.28 2.50 5.32
N GLU A 199 24.64 3.51 4.76
CA GLU A 199 23.52 4.19 5.38
C GLU A 199 22.26 3.34 5.32
N GLU A 200 21.45 3.41 6.35
CA GLU A 200 20.16 2.73 6.43
C GLU A 200 19.13 3.42 5.57
N PHE A 201 18.26 2.61 4.92
CA PHE A 201 17.18 3.10 4.10
C PHE A 201 15.85 2.51 4.56
N ASN A 202 14.80 3.30 4.43
CA ASN A 202 13.44 2.84 4.71
C ASN A 202 12.73 2.28 3.48
N ALA A 203 13.34 2.32 2.30
CA ALA A 203 12.76 1.82 1.06
C ALA A 203 13.79 1.25 0.08
N TYR A 204 13.41 0.20 -0.64
CA TYR A 204 14.19 -0.38 -1.73
C TYR A 204 13.27 -0.80 -2.89
N THR A 205 13.79 -0.77 -4.13
CA THR A 205 13.04 -1.20 -5.32
C THR A 205 13.67 -2.42 -5.94
N ILE A 206 12.85 -3.43 -6.20
CA ILE A 206 13.21 -4.67 -6.88
C ILE A 206 12.50 -4.71 -8.23
N TYR A 207 13.18 -5.28 -9.21
CA TYR A 207 12.68 -5.42 -10.56
C TYR A 207 12.50 -6.90 -10.90
N TYR A 208 11.27 -7.25 -11.33
CA TYR A 208 10.93 -8.59 -11.80
C TYR A 208 10.41 -8.56 -13.23
N ASP A 209 10.59 -9.65 -13.93
CA ASP A 209 9.85 -9.89 -15.17
C ASP A 209 8.44 -10.39 -14.83
N PHE A 210 7.48 -9.47 -14.85
CA PHE A 210 6.09 -9.78 -14.50
C PHE A 210 5.44 -10.79 -15.46
N SER A 211 5.99 -10.99 -16.67
CA SER A 211 5.49 -12.00 -17.61
C SER A 211 5.76 -13.44 -17.12
N LYS A 212 6.65 -13.61 -16.15
CA LYS A 212 6.97 -14.91 -15.53
C LYS A 212 6.08 -15.24 -14.33
N PHE A 213 5.23 -14.30 -13.90
CA PHE A 213 4.32 -14.53 -12.78
C PHE A 213 3.30 -15.61 -13.13
N ASN A 214 3.03 -16.48 -12.16
CA ASN A 214 2.01 -17.52 -12.20
C ASN A 214 1.49 -17.80 -10.80
N ASN A 215 0.46 -18.62 -10.67
CA ASN A 215 -0.19 -18.89 -9.39
C ASN A 215 0.71 -19.58 -8.35
N ASP A 216 1.80 -20.19 -8.78
CA ASP A 216 2.80 -20.83 -7.90
C ASP A 216 3.92 -19.87 -7.49
N THR A 217 3.89 -18.61 -7.99
CA THR A 217 4.91 -17.62 -7.66
C THR A 217 4.77 -17.18 -6.21
N VAL A 218 5.82 -17.40 -5.43
CA VAL A 218 5.94 -16.95 -4.05
C VAL A 218 7.16 -16.06 -3.90
N ILE A 219 6.93 -14.81 -3.53
CA ILE A 219 8.00 -13.84 -3.22
C ILE A 219 8.25 -13.89 -1.73
N HIS A 220 9.47 -14.26 -1.34
CA HIS A 220 9.88 -14.33 0.07
C HIS A 220 10.51 -13.01 0.50
N TYR A 221 9.89 -12.37 1.49
CA TYR A 221 10.37 -11.11 2.05
C TYR A 221 10.34 -11.12 3.58
N ASP A 222 11.50 -11.10 4.22
CA ASP A 222 11.63 -11.04 5.67
C ASP A 222 11.97 -9.62 6.13
N ILE A 223 11.33 -9.16 7.20
CA ILE A 223 11.58 -7.89 7.88
C ILE A 223 12.06 -8.22 9.29
N LEU A 224 13.33 -7.94 9.58
CA LEU A 224 13.97 -8.35 10.80
C LEU A 224 14.35 -7.13 11.66
N ALA A 225 13.87 -7.14 12.91
CA ALA A 225 14.23 -6.14 13.91
C ALA A 225 15.72 -6.18 14.22
N GLY A 226 16.34 -5.01 14.31
CA GLY A 226 17.70 -4.84 14.79
C GLY A 226 17.76 -4.72 16.31
N GLU A 227 18.96 -4.58 16.84
CA GLU A 227 19.20 -4.45 18.28
C GLU A 227 18.52 -3.22 18.89
N ASN A 228 18.45 -2.13 18.12
CA ASN A 228 17.83 -0.87 18.53
C ASN A 228 16.42 -0.67 17.94
N TYR A 229 15.75 -1.75 17.55
CA TYR A 229 14.37 -1.67 17.09
C TYR A 229 13.45 -1.22 18.23
N ARG A 230 12.54 -0.32 17.91
CA ARG A 230 11.55 0.21 18.82
C ARG A 230 10.18 0.21 18.18
N SER A 231 9.17 -0.20 18.93
CA SER A 231 7.78 -0.27 18.45
C SER A 231 6.84 0.70 19.16
N GLU A 232 7.25 1.23 20.31
CA GLU A 232 6.41 2.12 21.12
C GLU A 232 6.88 3.57 21.03
N PRO A 233 5.96 4.56 21.10
CA PRO A 233 6.31 5.97 21.17
C PRO A 233 7.18 6.28 22.38
N LEU A 234 8.08 7.27 22.24
CA LEU A 234 8.86 7.75 23.36
C LEU A 234 7.97 8.36 24.44
N SER A 235 8.22 7.99 25.70
CA SER A 235 7.64 8.69 26.84
C SER A 235 8.15 10.14 26.92
N SER A 236 7.44 10.99 27.67
CA SER A 236 7.85 12.40 27.87
C SER A 236 9.24 12.52 28.53
N GLU A 237 9.57 11.60 29.42
CA GLU A 237 10.88 11.56 30.10
C GLU A 237 12.01 11.17 29.14
N GLN A 238 11.78 10.17 28.28
CA GLN A 238 12.73 9.76 27.26
C GLN A 238 12.94 10.87 26.22
N LYS A 239 11.88 11.58 25.82
CA LYS A 239 12.00 12.75 24.94
C LYS A 239 12.90 13.82 25.55
N THR A 240 12.76 14.11 26.85
CA THR A 240 13.57 15.09 27.55
C THR A 240 15.05 14.66 27.65
N ALA A 241 15.32 13.38 27.92
CA ALA A 241 16.66 12.85 27.98
C ALA A 241 17.40 12.94 26.65
N VAL A 242 16.74 12.65 25.55
CA VAL A 242 17.31 12.77 24.19
C VAL A 242 17.62 14.23 23.83
N ILE A 243 16.77 15.18 24.25
CA ILE A 243 17.03 16.63 24.05
C ILE A 243 18.29 17.08 24.79
N SER A 244 18.49 16.61 26.01
CA SER A 244 19.65 16.99 26.85
C SER A 244 20.96 16.35 26.37
N ALA A 245 20.91 15.20 25.71
CA ALA A 245 22.11 14.52 25.20
C ALA A 245 22.57 15.04 23.83
N GLY A 246 21.72 15.74 23.10
CA GLY A 246 21.99 16.30 21.75
C GLY A 246 22.42 17.78 21.73
N ASN A 247 22.59 18.38 22.90
CA ASN A 247 23.19 19.73 23.10
C ASN A 247 24.61 19.57 23.68
#